data_3f15e9e29f0dd01d2e5f09494573db7b
#
_entry.id   3f15e9e29f0dd01d2e5f09494573db7b
#
_cell.length_a   1.000
_cell.length_b   1.000
_cell.length_c   1.000
_cell.angle_alpha   90.00
_cell.angle_beta   90.00
_cell.angle_gamma   90.00
#
_symmetry.space_group_name_H-M   'P 1'
#
loop_
_entity.id
_entity.type
_entity.pdbx_description
1 polymer ?
#
loop_
_entity_poly.entity_id
_entity_poly.type
_entity_poly.pdbx_seq_one_letter_code
_entity_poly.pdbx_strand_id
1 'polypeptide(L)'
;MLPAIVVILGLLVMMYPVVSTAWNNYGASKAAKEYAQLDHDTPEEVKNTQWDNAHEYNEQLASGPILDPWLNDINSDNPEYGQYLDQLSQNDAMARFIFPKIGVDLPVYHGTSDDVLQKGLGHLYGSDLPVGGRGTHSVITGHTGLSNATMFDNLSKAEEGDAFYVQVSGHKLKYEIDQIKVVLPDQTEDLGPDESGDYITLITCTPYGVNTHRLLVRGHQVPLDPTDEGVFDQHHTGGWQWWMYALVVAVLAIGTGFAWWARRQRKLSTAAGSANGNSKGLSSGTQKQSDDNY
;
A
#
# COMPACT_ATOMS: atom_id res chain seq x y z
N MET A 1 24.47 30.54 1.01
CA MET A 1 23.05 30.19 1.12
C MET A 1 22.60 29.17 0.06
N LEU A 2 22.95 29.35 -1.23
CA LEU A 2 22.57 28.43 -2.32
C LEU A 2 22.87 26.94 -2.06
N PRO A 3 24.07 26.51 -1.60
CA PRO A 3 24.33 25.09 -1.35
C PRO A 3 23.45 24.48 -0.27
N ALA A 4 23.06 25.24 0.75
CA ALA A 4 22.17 24.76 1.80
C ALA A 4 20.74 24.54 1.27
N ILE A 5 20.25 25.41 0.41
CA ILE A 5 18.95 25.28 -0.23
C ILE A 5 18.91 24.02 -1.11
N VAL A 6 19.95 23.80 -1.91
CA VAL A 6 20.04 22.61 -2.78
C VAL A 6 20.04 21.31 -1.94
N VAL A 7 20.80 21.26 -0.85
CA VAL A 7 20.82 20.09 0.04
C VAL A 7 19.45 19.88 0.68
N ILE A 8 18.79 20.91 1.18
CA ILE A 8 17.46 20.79 1.79
C ILE A 8 16.44 20.27 0.76
N LEU A 9 16.43 20.83 -0.46
CA LEU A 9 15.54 20.35 -1.52
C LEU A 9 15.82 18.89 -1.87
N GLY A 10 17.07 18.48 -1.99
CA GLY A 10 17.44 17.08 -2.22
C GLY A 10 16.95 16.15 -1.11
N LEU A 11 17.07 16.54 0.16
CA LEU A 11 16.57 15.77 1.29
C LEU A 11 15.04 15.68 1.31
N LEU A 12 14.33 16.74 0.94
CA LEU A 12 12.86 16.71 0.80
C LEU A 12 12.39 15.75 -0.30
N VAL A 13 13.07 15.76 -1.46
CA VAL A 13 12.78 14.82 -2.55
C VAL A 13 13.05 13.37 -2.11
N MET A 14 14.13 13.10 -1.38
CA MET A 14 14.41 11.77 -0.85
C MET A 14 13.36 11.30 0.16
N MET A 15 12.75 12.19 0.93
CA MET A 15 11.71 11.83 1.91
C MET A 15 10.33 11.63 1.28
N TYR A 16 10.11 12.07 0.04
CA TYR A 16 8.82 11.98 -0.63
C TYR A 16 8.21 10.56 -0.61
N PRO A 17 8.93 9.48 -1.01
CA PRO A 17 8.35 8.13 -1.03
C PRO A 17 7.96 7.65 0.39
N VAL A 18 8.70 8.02 1.43
CA VAL A 18 8.37 7.64 2.82
C VAL A 18 7.08 8.34 3.27
N VAL A 19 6.97 9.65 3.02
CA VAL A 19 5.81 10.44 3.44
C VAL A 19 4.57 10.03 2.64
N SER A 20 4.70 9.85 1.31
CA SER A 20 3.57 9.47 0.45
C SER A 20 3.05 8.07 0.78
N THR A 21 3.94 7.09 1.00
CA THR A 21 3.52 5.73 1.40
C THR A 21 2.83 5.73 2.76
N ALA A 22 3.38 6.44 3.76
CA ALA A 22 2.73 6.53 5.07
C ALA A 22 1.35 7.19 4.99
N TRP A 23 1.20 8.23 4.16
CA TRP A 23 -0.07 8.92 3.94
C TRP A 23 -1.11 8.04 3.24
N ASN A 24 -0.73 7.36 2.16
CA ASN A 24 -1.64 6.52 1.40
C ASN A 24 -2.05 5.26 2.18
N ASN A 25 -1.11 4.62 2.89
CA ASN A 25 -1.43 3.51 3.79
C ASN A 25 -2.40 3.93 4.90
N TYR A 26 -2.21 5.13 5.47
CA TYR A 26 -3.16 5.67 6.44
C TYR A 26 -4.54 5.91 5.81
N GLY A 27 -4.60 6.46 4.61
CA GLY A 27 -5.85 6.69 3.86
C GLY A 27 -6.60 5.39 3.58
N ALA A 28 -5.91 4.37 3.06
CA ALA A 28 -6.51 3.06 2.78
C ALA A 28 -6.98 2.35 4.05
N SER A 29 -6.18 2.36 5.13
CA SER A 29 -6.60 1.82 6.43
C SER A 29 -7.79 2.57 7.02
N LYS A 30 -7.86 3.90 6.82
CA LYS A 30 -9.01 4.70 7.22
C LYS A 30 -10.27 4.30 6.45
N ALA A 31 -10.18 4.09 5.13
CA ALA A 31 -11.30 3.64 4.30
C ALA A 31 -11.80 2.24 4.71
N ALA A 32 -10.88 1.31 5.07
CA ALA A 32 -11.26 0.00 5.61
C ALA A 32 -12.05 0.11 6.94
N LYS A 33 -11.67 1.05 7.81
CA LYS A 33 -12.40 1.35 9.06
C LYS A 33 -13.76 1.98 8.80
N GLU A 34 -13.81 2.93 7.88
CA GLU A 34 -15.05 3.59 7.49
C GLU A 34 -16.03 2.55 6.92
N TYR A 35 -15.55 1.60 6.11
CA TYR A 35 -16.36 0.47 5.67
C TYR A 35 -16.91 -0.34 6.86
N ALA A 36 -16.05 -0.74 7.80
CA ALA A 36 -16.48 -1.54 8.95
C ALA A 36 -17.51 -0.80 9.82
N GLN A 37 -17.36 0.52 9.98
CA GLN A 37 -18.32 1.34 10.72
C GLN A 37 -19.66 1.47 9.97
N LEU A 38 -19.62 1.76 8.68
CA LEU A 38 -20.82 1.85 7.84
C LEU A 38 -21.56 0.51 7.76
N ASP A 39 -20.81 -0.60 7.60
CA ASP A 39 -21.36 -1.95 7.60
C ASP A 39 -22.04 -2.27 8.94
N HIS A 40 -21.42 -1.90 10.07
CA HIS A 40 -22.02 -2.05 11.40
C HIS A 40 -23.31 -1.22 11.55
N ASP A 41 -23.33 0.01 11.05
CA ASP A 41 -24.46 0.94 11.20
C ASP A 41 -25.59 0.67 10.19
N THR A 42 -25.33 -0.14 9.15
CA THR A 42 -26.31 -0.52 8.13
C THR A 42 -27.37 -1.46 8.75
N PRO A 43 -28.68 -1.23 8.52
CA PRO A 43 -29.73 -2.11 8.99
C PRO A 43 -29.55 -3.56 8.49
N GLU A 44 -29.84 -4.53 9.37
CA GLU A 44 -29.71 -5.97 9.04
C GLU A 44 -30.51 -6.38 7.79
N GLU A 45 -31.70 -5.81 7.59
CA GLU A 45 -32.52 -6.10 6.40
C GLU A 45 -31.80 -5.71 5.10
N VAL A 46 -31.09 -4.59 5.10
CA VAL A 46 -30.30 -4.13 3.93
C VAL A 46 -29.09 -5.02 3.72
N LYS A 47 -28.36 -5.39 4.79
CA LYS A 47 -27.22 -6.31 4.72
C LYS A 47 -27.64 -7.67 4.18
N ASN A 48 -28.73 -8.24 4.72
CA ASN A 48 -29.24 -9.52 4.26
C ASN A 48 -29.66 -9.46 2.80
N THR A 49 -30.33 -8.40 2.36
CA THR A 49 -30.70 -8.22 0.96
C THR A 49 -29.49 -8.18 0.04
N GLN A 50 -28.43 -7.45 0.42
CA GLN A 50 -27.20 -7.39 -0.37
C GLN A 50 -26.44 -8.73 -0.41
N TRP A 51 -26.43 -9.41 0.72
CA TRP A 51 -25.86 -10.75 0.83
C TRP A 51 -26.57 -11.75 -0.07
N ASP A 52 -27.91 -11.80 -0.02
CA ASP A 52 -28.72 -12.70 -0.84
C ASP A 52 -28.58 -12.36 -2.33
N ASN A 53 -28.61 -11.07 -2.70
CA ASN A 53 -28.42 -10.66 -4.10
C ASN A 53 -27.03 -11.06 -4.62
N ALA A 54 -25.98 -10.94 -3.79
CA ALA A 54 -24.64 -11.33 -4.18
C ALA A 54 -24.50 -12.84 -4.39
N HIS A 55 -25.18 -13.65 -3.57
CA HIS A 55 -25.26 -15.10 -3.79
C HIS A 55 -26.03 -15.43 -5.06
N GLU A 56 -27.18 -14.80 -5.29
CA GLU A 56 -27.95 -14.98 -6.53
C GLU A 56 -27.13 -14.58 -7.76
N TYR A 57 -26.36 -13.50 -7.68
CA TYR A 57 -25.43 -13.07 -8.73
C TYR A 57 -24.38 -14.16 -9.01
N ASN A 58 -23.73 -14.72 -7.98
CA ASN A 58 -22.75 -15.80 -8.12
C ASN A 58 -23.36 -17.05 -8.77
N GLU A 59 -24.60 -17.43 -8.41
CA GLU A 59 -25.30 -18.57 -9.02
C GLU A 59 -25.61 -18.34 -10.50
N GLN A 60 -25.82 -17.09 -10.91
CA GLN A 60 -26.15 -16.71 -12.29
C GLN A 60 -24.90 -16.38 -13.12
N LEU A 61 -23.73 -16.23 -12.46
CA LEU A 61 -22.50 -15.87 -13.14
C LEU A 61 -22.11 -16.96 -14.15
N ALA A 62 -22.13 -16.60 -15.42
CA ALA A 62 -21.66 -17.50 -16.47
C ALA A 62 -20.16 -17.71 -16.34
N SER A 63 -19.72 -18.97 -16.29
CA SER A 63 -18.29 -19.32 -16.30
C SER A 63 -17.65 -18.85 -17.61
N GLY A 64 -17.11 -17.64 -17.61
CA GLY A 64 -16.35 -17.06 -18.71
C GLY A 64 -14.84 -17.21 -18.50
N PRO A 65 -14.02 -16.96 -19.51
CA PRO A 65 -12.57 -16.91 -19.33
C PRO A 65 -12.20 -15.75 -18.42
N ILE A 66 -11.53 -16.04 -17.30
CA ILE A 66 -10.97 -15.04 -16.43
C ILE A 66 -9.65 -14.57 -17.04
N LEU A 67 -9.49 -13.25 -17.18
CA LEU A 67 -8.29 -12.63 -17.71
C LEU A 67 -7.41 -12.11 -16.55
N ASP A 68 -6.12 -11.93 -16.83
CA ASP A 68 -5.21 -11.28 -15.88
C ASP A 68 -5.76 -9.89 -15.49
N PRO A 69 -5.77 -9.54 -14.18
CA PRO A 69 -6.33 -8.28 -13.68
C PRO A 69 -5.78 -7.01 -14.33
N TRP A 70 -4.51 -7.05 -14.76
CA TRP A 70 -3.83 -5.91 -15.39
C TRP A 70 -3.97 -5.90 -16.92
N LEU A 71 -4.53 -6.95 -17.52
CA LEU A 71 -4.79 -7.06 -18.96
C LEU A 71 -6.29 -6.94 -19.27
N ASN A 72 -7.13 -6.89 -18.26
CA ASN A 72 -8.58 -6.88 -18.38
C ASN A 72 -9.07 -5.43 -18.59
N ASP A 73 -9.13 -4.98 -19.84
CA ASP A 73 -9.73 -3.69 -20.20
C ASP A 73 -11.24 -3.88 -20.42
N ILE A 74 -12.01 -3.61 -19.38
CA ILE A 74 -13.45 -3.80 -19.39
C ILE A 74 -14.12 -2.58 -20.03
N ASN A 75 -14.91 -2.81 -21.07
CA ASN A 75 -15.75 -1.76 -21.63
C ASN A 75 -16.84 -1.39 -20.61
N SER A 76 -16.82 -0.13 -20.14
CA SER A 76 -17.79 0.41 -19.19
C SER A 76 -19.25 0.40 -19.70
N ASP A 77 -19.46 0.26 -21.01
CA ASP A 77 -20.80 0.19 -21.62
C ASP A 77 -21.40 -1.23 -21.61
N ASN A 78 -20.70 -2.23 -21.03
CA ASN A 78 -21.20 -3.59 -20.90
C ASN A 78 -22.31 -3.65 -19.83
N PRO A 79 -23.56 -4.03 -20.18
CA PRO A 79 -24.66 -4.15 -19.22
C PRO A 79 -24.39 -5.16 -18.09
N GLU A 80 -23.65 -6.24 -18.35
CA GLU A 80 -23.29 -7.24 -17.34
C GLU A 80 -22.31 -6.66 -16.31
N TYR A 81 -21.41 -5.78 -16.76
CA TYR A 81 -20.52 -5.04 -15.85
C TYR A 81 -21.31 -4.05 -14.99
N GLY A 82 -22.36 -3.44 -15.52
CA GLY A 82 -23.27 -2.61 -14.73
C GLY A 82 -23.96 -3.41 -13.62
N GLN A 83 -24.47 -4.62 -13.92
CA GLN A 83 -25.07 -5.50 -12.92
C GLN A 83 -24.06 -5.92 -11.84
N TYR A 84 -22.80 -6.16 -12.19
CA TYR A 84 -21.74 -6.42 -11.24
C TYR A 84 -21.49 -5.22 -10.31
N LEU A 85 -21.44 -4.00 -10.84
CA LEU A 85 -21.22 -2.79 -10.05
C LEU A 85 -22.38 -2.50 -9.07
N ASP A 86 -23.58 -2.99 -9.35
CA ASP A 86 -24.75 -2.86 -8.48
C ASP A 86 -24.69 -3.80 -7.26
N GLN A 87 -23.86 -4.87 -7.32
CA GLN A 87 -23.70 -5.79 -6.20
C GLN A 87 -22.85 -5.19 -5.08
N LEU A 88 -23.20 -5.43 -3.82
CA LEU A 88 -22.45 -4.98 -2.64
C LEU A 88 -22.09 -3.47 -2.70
N SER A 89 -22.94 -2.68 -3.37
CA SER A 89 -22.71 -1.26 -3.69
C SER A 89 -23.20 -0.30 -2.61
N GLN A 90 -23.61 -0.79 -1.44
CA GLN A 90 -24.09 0.03 -0.31
C GLN A 90 -23.06 1.06 0.15
N ASN A 91 -21.80 0.71 0.09
CA ASN A 91 -20.65 1.54 0.39
C ASN A 91 -19.73 1.65 -0.84
N ASP A 92 -18.81 2.58 -0.82
CA ASP A 92 -17.81 2.75 -1.90
C ASP A 92 -16.96 1.48 -2.08
N ALA A 93 -16.56 0.84 -0.96
CA ALA A 93 -15.94 -0.47 -0.97
C ALA A 93 -16.99 -1.58 -0.84
N MET A 94 -16.78 -2.71 -1.53
CA MET A 94 -17.66 -3.88 -1.44
C MET A 94 -17.39 -4.74 -0.21
N ALA A 95 -16.14 -4.72 0.28
CA ALA A 95 -15.71 -5.53 1.41
C ALA A 95 -14.47 -4.90 2.10
N ARG A 96 -14.17 -5.40 3.31
CA ARG A 96 -12.90 -5.17 4.01
C ARG A 96 -12.12 -6.48 4.04
N PHE A 97 -10.83 -6.41 3.65
CA PHE A 97 -9.91 -7.53 3.65
C PHE A 97 -8.86 -7.35 4.74
N ILE A 98 -8.62 -8.40 5.55
CA ILE A 98 -7.67 -8.38 6.66
C ILE A 98 -6.75 -9.59 6.56
N PHE A 99 -5.43 -9.36 6.56
CA PHE A 99 -4.42 -10.41 6.67
C PHE A 99 -3.38 -10.01 7.72
N PRO A 100 -3.56 -10.43 9.00
CA PRO A 100 -2.78 -9.94 10.13
C PRO A 100 -1.28 -10.23 10.00
N LYS A 101 -0.90 -11.44 9.59
CA LYS A 101 0.51 -11.87 9.49
C LYS A 101 1.34 -10.96 8.59
N ILE A 102 0.76 -10.44 7.52
CA ILE A 102 1.45 -9.55 6.59
C ILE A 102 1.10 -8.07 6.78
N GLY A 103 0.28 -7.75 7.79
CA GLY A 103 -0.12 -6.40 8.17
C GLY A 103 -1.01 -5.72 7.13
N VAL A 104 -1.92 -6.45 6.50
CA VAL A 104 -2.89 -5.91 5.54
C VAL A 104 -4.26 -5.74 6.21
N ASP A 105 -4.86 -4.56 6.07
CA ASP A 105 -6.21 -4.19 6.48
C ASP A 105 -6.68 -3.11 5.51
N LEU A 106 -7.33 -3.53 4.42
CA LEU A 106 -7.59 -2.72 3.24
C LEU A 106 -9.04 -2.89 2.76
N PRO A 107 -9.63 -1.85 2.17
CA PRO A 107 -10.90 -1.95 1.47
C PRO A 107 -10.72 -2.73 0.15
N VAL A 108 -11.75 -3.46 -0.24
CA VAL A 108 -11.88 -4.11 -1.56
C VAL A 108 -12.91 -3.33 -2.37
N TYR A 109 -12.54 -2.91 -3.57
CA TYR A 109 -13.39 -2.17 -4.50
C TYR A 109 -13.77 -3.02 -5.71
N HIS A 110 -14.78 -2.59 -6.45
CA HIS A 110 -15.17 -3.21 -7.71
C HIS A 110 -14.13 -2.98 -8.80
N GLY A 111 -13.78 -4.05 -9.51
CA GLY A 111 -12.86 -4.00 -10.65
C GLY A 111 -11.38 -3.87 -10.27
N THR A 112 -10.54 -3.85 -11.29
CA THR A 112 -9.07 -3.88 -11.15
C THR A 112 -8.39 -2.78 -11.99
N SER A 113 -9.12 -1.67 -12.24
CA SER A 113 -8.53 -0.53 -12.94
C SER A 113 -7.40 0.10 -12.09
N ASP A 114 -6.48 0.80 -12.74
CA ASP A 114 -5.40 1.51 -12.05
C ASP A 114 -5.90 2.45 -10.95
N ASP A 115 -7.01 3.15 -11.20
CA ASP A 115 -7.62 4.05 -10.21
C ASP A 115 -8.13 3.31 -8.98
N VAL A 116 -8.62 2.09 -9.14
CA VAL A 116 -9.05 1.21 -8.04
C VAL A 116 -7.85 0.71 -7.27
N LEU A 117 -6.87 0.12 -7.96
CA LEU A 117 -5.71 -0.51 -7.33
C LEU A 117 -4.75 0.48 -6.67
N GLN A 118 -4.85 1.77 -6.96
CA GLN A 118 -4.15 2.83 -6.21
C GLN A 118 -4.82 3.20 -4.88
N LYS A 119 -6.13 2.93 -4.73
CA LYS A 119 -6.90 3.24 -3.51
C LYS A 119 -6.93 2.10 -2.52
N GLY A 120 -6.92 0.85 -3.00
CA GLY A 120 -7.04 -0.34 -2.17
C GLY A 120 -6.88 -1.62 -2.99
N LEU A 121 -7.57 -2.66 -2.57
CA LEU A 121 -7.66 -3.92 -3.31
C LEU A 121 -8.81 -3.85 -4.31
N GLY A 122 -8.68 -4.57 -5.41
CA GLY A 122 -9.71 -4.70 -6.43
C GLY A 122 -10.26 -6.12 -6.51
N HIS A 123 -11.57 -6.25 -6.63
CA HIS A 123 -12.21 -7.53 -6.95
C HIS A 123 -12.22 -7.72 -8.47
N LEU A 124 -11.75 -8.86 -8.93
CA LEU A 124 -11.66 -9.15 -10.37
C LEU A 124 -13.05 -9.48 -10.95
N TYR A 125 -13.53 -8.63 -11.85
CA TYR A 125 -14.77 -8.90 -12.60
C TYR A 125 -14.68 -10.20 -13.37
N GLY A 126 -15.74 -11.01 -13.27
CA GLY A 126 -15.80 -12.35 -13.86
C GLY A 126 -15.45 -13.47 -12.88
N SER A 127 -14.89 -13.16 -11.71
CA SER A 127 -14.83 -14.09 -10.58
C SER A 127 -16.02 -13.90 -9.65
N ASP A 128 -16.31 -14.90 -8.80
CA ASP A 128 -17.41 -14.82 -7.84
C ASP A 128 -17.18 -13.69 -6.82
N LEU A 129 -18.27 -13.04 -6.40
CA LEU A 129 -18.23 -12.05 -5.32
C LEU A 129 -17.77 -12.68 -4.00
N PRO A 130 -17.06 -11.94 -3.12
CA PRO A 130 -16.41 -12.50 -1.94
C PRO A 130 -17.40 -12.71 -0.77
N VAL A 131 -18.54 -13.33 -1.04
CA VAL A 131 -19.58 -13.69 -0.07
C VAL A 131 -19.53 -15.16 0.35
N GLY A 132 -18.55 -15.90 -0.18
CA GLY A 132 -18.43 -17.33 0.08
C GLY A 132 -19.53 -18.18 -0.56
N GLY A 133 -19.53 -19.44 -0.20
CA GLY A 133 -20.46 -20.45 -0.71
C GLY A 133 -19.76 -21.56 -1.47
N ARG A 134 -20.34 -22.76 -1.41
CA ARG A 134 -19.73 -23.91 -2.08
C ARG A 134 -19.74 -23.75 -3.60
N GLY A 135 -18.61 -23.97 -4.22
CA GLY A 135 -18.42 -23.84 -5.67
C GLY A 135 -18.07 -22.42 -6.10
N THR A 136 -17.81 -21.51 -5.16
CA THR A 136 -17.42 -20.13 -5.49
C THR A 136 -15.89 -19.95 -5.44
N HIS A 137 -15.38 -19.11 -6.33
CA HIS A 137 -13.98 -18.72 -6.35
C HIS A 137 -13.84 -17.22 -6.65
N SER A 138 -13.61 -16.44 -5.61
CA SER A 138 -13.39 -14.99 -5.70
C SER A 138 -11.92 -14.67 -5.92
N VAL A 139 -11.62 -13.61 -6.69
CA VAL A 139 -10.24 -13.17 -6.93
C VAL A 139 -10.08 -11.72 -6.47
N ILE A 140 -9.16 -11.50 -5.55
CA ILE A 140 -8.83 -10.19 -4.99
C ILE A 140 -7.41 -9.80 -5.40
N THR A 141 -7.29 -8.63 -6.01
CA THR A 141 -6.06 -8.13 -6.61
C THR A 141 -5.51 -6.96 -5.83
N GLY A 142 -4.19 -6.90 -5.68
CA GLY A 142 -3.50 -5.76 -5.09
C GLY A 142 -2.13 -5.54 -5.72
N HIS A 143 -1.74 -4.28 -5.84
CA HIS A 143 -0.41 -3.94 -6.33
C HIS A 143 0.72 -4.38 -5.40
N THR A 144 1.89 -4.65 -5.99
CA THR A 144 3.19 -4.71 -5.31
C THR A 144 4.19 -3.78 -5.99
N GLY A 145 5.11 -3.22 -5.21
CA GLY A 145 6.17 -2.36 -5.73
C GLY A 145 5.74 -0.94 -6.05
N LEU A 146 4.61 -0.46 -5.52
CA LEU A 146 4.25 0.95 -5.61
C LEU A 146 5.22 1.81 -4.79
N SER A 147 5.63 2.94 -5.35
CA SER A 147 6.52 3.89 -4.65
C SER A 147 5.84 4.69 -3.54
N ASN A 148 4.50 4.59 -3.44
CA ASN A 148 3.66 5.42 -2.59
C ASN A 148 2.61 4.65 -1.77
N ALA A 149 2.58 3.32 -1.83
CA ALA A 149 1.66 2.48 -1.04
C ALA A 149 2.26 1.08 -0.84
N THR A 150 1.89 0.40 0.23
CA THR A 150 2.39 -0.96 0.54
C THR A 150 1.52 -2.06 -0.08
N MET A 151 0.21 -1.90 -0.09
CA MET A 151 -0.78 -2.86 -0.62
C MET A 151 -0.39 -4.33 -0.35
N PHE A 152 -0.09 -5.13 -1.40
CA PHE A 152 0.33 -6.53 -1.32
C PHE A 152 1.85 -6.75 -1.37
N ASP A 153 2.69 -5.75 -1.05
CA ASP A 153 4.16 -5.90 -1.01
C ASP A 153 4.62 -7.08 -0.15
N ASN A 154 3.89 -7.35 0.92
CA ASN A 154 4.23 -8.41 1.87
C ASN A 154 3.55 -9.76 1.54
N LEU A 155 2.75 -9.86 0.47
CA LEU A 155 2.04 -11.11 0.14
C LEU A 155 3.01 -12.29 -0.09
N SER A 156 4.22 -12.01 -0.56
CA SER A 156 5.29 -13.03 -0.70
C SER A 156 5.76 -13.66 0.61
N LYS A 157 5.33 -13.13 1.78
CA LYS A 157 5.62 -13.68 3.11
C LYS A 157 4.51 -14.61 3.62
N ALA A 158 3.45 -14.78 2.85
CA ALA A 158 2.37 -15.71 3.16
C ALA A 158 2.88 -17.15 3.09
N GLU A 159 2.37 -18.00 3.95
CA GLU A 159 2.68 -19.42 4.02
C GLU A 159 1.39 -20.23 4.07
N GLU A 160 1.41 -21.48 3.60
CA GLU A 160 0.29 -22.39 3.76
C GLU A 160 -0.05 -22.58 5.24
N GLY A 161 -1.36 -22.58 5.58
CA GLY A 161 -1.87 -22.59 6.96
C GLY A 161 -2.05 -21.19 7.58
N ASP A 162 -1.59 -20.11 6.93
CA ASP A 162 -1.92 -18.76 7.39
C ASP A 162 -3.39 -18.43 7.12
N ALA A 163 -3.99 -17.58 7.96
CA ALA A 163 -5.36 -17.16 7.81
C ALA A 163 -5.49 -15.69 7.39
N PHE A 164 -6.42 -15.43 6.48
CA PHE A 164 -6.92 -14.10 6.17
C PHE A 164 -8.45 -14.04 6.29
N TYR A 165 -8.99 -12.83 6.35
CA TYR A 165 -10.39 -12.61 6.69
C TYR A 165 -11.03 -11.60 5.74
N VAL A 166 -12.34 -11.79 5.50
CA VAL A 166 -13.16 -10.86 4.73
C VAL A 166 -14.37 -10.48 5.56
N GLN A 167 -14.62 -9.16 5.68
CA GLN A 167 -15.84 -8.62 6.22
C GLN A 167 -16.66 -8.04 5.07
N VAL A 168 -17.87 -8.53 4.88
CA VAL A 168 -18.75 -8.15 3.77
C VAL A 168 -20.20 -8.23 4.20
N SER A 169 -20.94 -7.14 4.03
CA SER A 169 -22.40 -7.06 4.28
C SER A 169 -22.83 -7.67 5.63
N GLY A 170 -22.12 -7.31 6.71
CA GLY A 170 -22.36 -7.80 8.07
C GLY A 170 -21.79 -9.19 8.38
N HIS A 171 -21.30 -9.93 7.39
CA HIS A 171 -20.73 -11.25 7.56
C HIS A 171 -19.20 -11.18 7.69
N LYS A 172 -18.66 -12.14 8.44
CA LYS A 172 -17.22 -12.29 8.71
C LYS A 172 -16.80 -13.68 8.25
N LEU A 173 -15.90 -13.73 7.28
CA LEU A 173 -15.41 -14.96 6.67
C LEU A 173 -13.94 -15.15 6.98
N LYS A 174 -13.51 -16.40 7.20
CA LYS A 174 -12.12 -16.79 7.42
C LYS A 174 -11.71 -17.78 6.34
N TYR A 175 -10.53 -17.55 5.79
CA TYR A 175 -9.90 -18.41 4.80
C TYR A 175 -8.53 -18.83 5.29
N GLU A 176 -8.18 -20.10 5.14
CA GLU A 176 -6.86 -20.65 5.42
C GLU A 176 -6.14 -20.95 4.11
N ILE A 177 -4.90 -20.50 3.98
CA ILE A 177 -4.11 -20.64 2.76
C ILE A 177 -3.77 -22.12 2.54
N ASP A 178 -4.15 -22.64 1.37
CA ASP A 178 -3.93 -24.02 0.94
C ASP A 178 -3.04 -24.14 -0.31
N GLN A 179 -2.78 -23.03 -1.01
CA GLN A 179 -1.97 -23.06 -2.22
C GLN A 179 -1.24 -21.74 -2.46
N ILE A 180 0.05 -21.82 -2.82
CA ILE A 180 0.85 -20.67 -3.24
C ILE A 180 1.55 -21.03 -4.56
N LYS A 181 1.32 -20.24 -5.62
CA LYS A 181 1.90 -20.46 -6.95
C LYS A 181 2.48 -19.17 -7.52
N VAL A 182 3.50 -19.33 -8.37
CA VAL A 182 4.00 -18.25 -9.23
C VAL A 182 3.77 -18.68 -10.67
N VAL A 183 3.03 -17.86 -11.42
CA VAL A 183 2.60 -18.15 -12.79
C VAL A 183 2.92 -16.99 -13.73
N LEU A 184 2.89 -17.22 -15.04
CA LEU A 184 2.94 -16.16 -16.05
C LEU A 184 1.58 -15.42 -16.11
N PRO A 185 1.54 -14.17 -16.59
CA PRO A 185 0.30 -13.38 -16.69
C PRO A 185 -0.79 -14.01 -17.56
N ASP A 186 -0.42 -14.83 -18.54
CA ASP A 186 -1.34 -15.56 -19.44
C ASP A 186 -1.83 -16.90 -18.88
N GLN A 187 -1.32 -17.33 -17.73
CA GLN A 187 -1.73 -18.57 -17.06
C GLN A 187 -2.79 -18.25 -15.99
N THR A 188 -4.04 -18.26 -16.40
CA THR A 188 -5.20 -17.90 -15.54
C THR A 188 -6.07 -19.09 -15.14
N GLU A 189 -5.65 -20.32 -15.43
CA GLU A 189 -6.41 -21.54 -15.16
C GLU A 189 -6.73 -21.73 -13.67
N ASP A 190 -5.80 -21.29 -12.80
CA ASP A 190 -5.96 -21.35 -11.34
C ASP A 190 -6.91 -20.25 -10.77
N LEU A 191 -7.45 -19.37 -11.60
CA LEU A 191 -8.40 -18.32 -11.20
C LEU A 191 -9.84 -18.67 -11.51
N GLY A 192 -10.08 -19.73 -12.29
CA GLY A 192 -11.39 -20.19 -12.70
C GLY A 192 -12.21 -20.78 -11.55
N PRO A 193 -13.53 -21.03 -11.82
CA PRO A 193 -14.42 -21.65 -10.84
C PRO A 193 -13.91 -23.03 -10.40
N ASP A 194 -14.08 -23.36 -9.13
CA ASP A 194 -13.74 -24.67 -8.54
C ASP A 194 -14.92 -25.17 -7.69
N GLU A 195 -15.68 -26.12 -8.22
CA GLU A 195 -16.86 -26.68 -7.57
C GLU A 195 -16.55 -27.46 -6.28
N SER A 196 -15.27 -27.73 -6.01
CA SER A 196 -14.85 -28.56 -4.87
C SER A 196 -14.95 -27.84 -3.52
N GLY A 197 -14.90 -26.50 -3.51
CA GLY A 197 -14.83 -25.73 -2.27
C GLY A 197 -15.41 -24.33 -2.38
N ASP A 198 -14.99 -23.51 -1.45
CA ASP A 198 -15.21 -22.07 -1.36
C ASP A 198 -13.82 -21.43 -1.23
N TYR A 199 -13.43 -20.69 -2.25
CA TYR A 199 -12.06 -20.19 -2.39
C TYR A 199 -11.99 -18.68 -2.60
N ILE A 200 -10.93 -18.10 -2.08
CA ILE A 200 -10.47 -16.77 -2.48
C ILE A 200 -9.00 -16.86 -2.90
N THR A 201 -8.68 -16.37 -4.10
CA THR A 201 -7.30 -16.22 -4.55
C THR A 201 -6.87 -14.75 -4.49
N LEU A 202 -5.79 -14.49 -3.77
CA LEU A 202 -5.12 -13.20 -3.74
C LEU A 202 -4.07 -13.17 -4.85
N ILE A 203 -4.09 -12.13 -5.69
CA ILE A 203 -3.15 -12.02 -6.81
C ILE A 203 -2.37 -10.71 -6.74
N THR A 204 -1.06 -10.80 -6.97
CA THR A 204 -0.17 -9.65 -7.10
C THR A 204 0.97 -9.92 -8.10
N CYS A 205 1.67 -8.87 -8.52
CA CYS A 205 2.84 -9.00 -9.38
C CYS A 205 4.07 -9.49 -8.59
N THR A 206 4.94 -10.26 -9.26
CA THR A 206 6.20 -10.77 -8.69
C THR A 206 7.25 -10.96 -9.82
N PRO A 207 8.59 -10.94 -9.54
CA PRO A 207 9.25 -10.46 -8.32
C PRO A 207 9.07 -8.97 -8.10
N TYR A 208 9.23 -8.51 -6.84
CA TYR A 208 9.09 -7.11 -6.45
C TYR A 208 9.88 -6.15 -7.37
N GLY A 209 9.19 -5.17 -7.95
CA GLY A 209 9.78 -4.18 -8.85
C GLY A 209 10.15 -4.68 -10.26
N VAL A 210 10.04 -6.00 -10.55
CA VAL A 210 10.25 -6.60 -11.88
C VAL A 210 8.92 -6.94 -12.55
N ASN A 211 7.97 -7.51 -11.79
CA ASN A 211 6.56 -7.69 -12.15
C ASN A 211 6.30 -8.58 -13.40
N THR A 212 7.21 -9.52 -13.70
CA THR A 212 7.11 -10.40 -14.87
C THR A 212 6.15 -11.57 -14.68
N HIS A 213 5.83 -11.92 -13.45
CA HIS A 213 4.98 -13.04 -13.07
C HIS A 213 3.86 -12.56 -12.15
N ARG A 214 2.93 -13.47 -11.83
CA ARG A 214 1.89 -13.30 -10.83
C ARG A 214 2.12 -14.26 -9.67
N LEU A 215 2.00 -13.76 -8.44
CA LEU A 215 1.93 -14.55 -7.23
C LEU A 215 0.45 -14.77 -6.92
N LEU A 216 0.04 -16.03 -6.90
CA LEU A 216 -1.29 -16.48 -6.52
C LEU A 216 -1.20 -17.11 -5.13
N VAL A 217 -2.02 -16.63 -4.20
CA VAL A 217 -2.16 -17.15 -2.84
C VAL A 217 -3.62 -17.48 -2.63
N ARG A 218 -3.96 -18.77 -2.70
CA ARG A 218 -5.33 -19.25 -2.54
C ARG A 218 -5.58 -19.68 -1.11
N GLY A 219 -6.75 -19.32 -0.57
CA GLY A 219 -7.28 -19.86 0.66
C GLY A 219 -8.64 -20.49 0.45
N HIS A 220 -8.93 -21.54 1.21
CA HIS A 220 -10.24 -22.15 1.31
C HIS A 220 -10.97 -21.69 2.57
N GLN A 221 -12.30 -21.58 2.50
CA GLN A 221 -13.10 -21.16 3.65
C GLN A 221 -13.01 -22.18 4.79
N VAL A 222 -12.81 -21.66 6.01
CA VAL A 222 -12.84 -22.43 7.25
C VAL A 222 -13.79 -21.75 8.25
N PRO A 223 -14.32 -22.49 9.24
CA PRO A 223 -15.13 -21.89 10.30
C PRO A 223 -14.39 -20.79 11.05
N LEU A 224 -15.09 -19.71 11.37
CA LEU A 224 -14.57 -18.64 12.20
C LEU A 224 -14.58 -19.09 13.67
N ASP A 225 -13.42 -19.06 14.31
CA ASP A 225 -13.30 -19.38 15.74
C ASP A 225 -13.65 -18.15 16.60
N PRO A 226 -14.17 -18.33 17.84
CA PRO A 226 -14.45 -17.20 18.73
C PRO A 226 -13.22 -16.32 19.03
N THR A 227 -12.01 -16.87 18.93
CA THR A 227 -10.75 -16.14 19.10
C THR A 227 -10.43 -15.21 17.92
N ASP A 228 -11.02 -15.45 16.75
CA ASP A 228 -10.82 -14.66 15.55
C ASP A 228 -11.62 -13.35 15.55
N GLU A 229 -12.68 -13.24 16.39
CA GLU A 229 -13.50 -12.03 16.46
C GLU A 229 -12.68 -10.77 16.72
N GLY A 230 -11.66 -10.88 17.57
CA GLY A 230 -10.74 -9.78 17.88
C GLY A 230 -9.91 -9.28 16.69
N VAL A 231 -9.82 -10.04 15.59
CA VAL A 231 -9.11 -9.61 14.39
C VAL A 231 -9.83 -8.45 13.70
N PHE A 232 -11.16 -8.46 13.72
CA PHE A 232 -11.97 -7.41 13.08
C PHE A 232 -11.97 -6.09 13.87
N ASP A 233 -11.70 -6.15 15.18
CA ASP A 233 -11.62 -4.98 16.06
C ASP A 233 -10.22 -4.33 16.05
N GLN A 234 -9.20 -5.10 15.67
CA GLN A 234 -7.82 -4.63 15.61
C GLN A 234 -7.51 -4.01 14.24
N HIS A 235 -6.51 -3.12 14.25
CA HIS A 235 -5.99 -2.51 13.03
C HIS A 235 -4.66 -3.16 12.66
N HIS A 236 -4.65 -3.80 11.51
CA HIS A 236 -3.48 -4.52 11.01
C HIS A 236 -2.77 -3.69 9.94
N THR A 237 -2.41 -2.44 10.25
CA THR A 237 -1.63 -1.63 9.31
C THR A 237 -0.22 -2.19 9.20
N GLY A 238 0.19 -2.49 7.99
CA GLY A 238 1.57 -2.86 7.69
C GLY A 238 2.54 -1.83 8.26
N GLY A 239 3.47 -2.30 9.09
CA GLY A 239 4.51 -1.45 9.67
C GLY A 239 5.37 -0.80 8.59
N TRP A 240 6.23 0.12 9.01
CA TRP A 240 7.20 0.72 8.11
C TRP A 240 8.05 -0.38 7.45
N GLN A 241 8.22 -0.27 6.14
CA GLN A 241 9.10 -1.16 5.38
C GLN A 241 10.57 -0.85 5.71
N TRP A 242 11.44 -1.83 5.64
CA TRP A 242 12.86 -1.69 5.97
C TRP A 242 13.55 -0.55 5.20
N TRP A 243 13.18 -0.32 3.95
CA TRP A 243 13.72 0.74 3.10
C TRP A 243 13.35 2.16 3.61
N MET A 244 12.20 2.32 4.28
CA MET A 244 11.80 3.59 4.90
C MET A 244 12.77 3.96 6.03
N TYR A 245 13.12 2.99 6.89
CA TYR A 245 14.12 3.20 7.93
C TYR A 245 15.49 3.54 7.32
N ALA A 246 15.91 2.83 6.26
CA ALA A 246 17.16 3.09 5.57
C ALA A 246 17.21 4.51 4.97
N LEU A 247 16.12 4.97 4.35
CA LEU A 247 16.03 6.35 3.83
C LEU A 247 16.08 7.39 4.93
N VAL A 248 15.37 7.21 6.03
CA VAL A 248 15.42 8.15 7.19
C VAL A 248 16.83 8.23 7.75
N VAL A 249 17.51 7.09 7.92
CA VAL A 249 18.91 7.07 8.39
C VAL A 249 19.83 7.79 7.42
N ALA A 250 19.68 7.56 6.11
CA ALA A 250 20.47 8.24 5.08
C ALA A 250 20.26 9.76 5.11
N VAL A 251 19.01 10.22 5.20
CA VAL A 251 18.67 11.65 5.31
C VAL A 251 19.29 12.28 6.56
N LEU A 252 19.22 11.60 7.71
CA LEU A 252 19.83 12.07 8.95
C LEU A 252 21.37 12.13 8.85
N ALA A 253 22.01 11.12 8.23
CA ALA A 253 23.45 11.09 8.03
C ALA A 253 23.93 12.24 7.10
N ILE A 254 23.24 12.45 5.98
CA ILE A 254 23.55 13.55 5.04
C ILE A 254 23.33 14.90 5.72
N GLY A 255 22.21 15.09 6.42
CA GLY A 255 21.88 16.34 7.10
C GLY A 255 22.90 16.70 8.21
N THR A 256 23.26 15.72 9.04
CA THR A 256 24.25 15.91 10.11
C THR A 256 25.65 16.14 9.54
N GLY A 257 26.03 15.39 8.51
CA GLY A 257 27.32 15.58 7.81
C GLY A 257 27.43 16.98 7.19
N PHE A 258 26.36 17.44 6.54
CA PHE A 258 26.30 18.78 5.97
C PHE A 258 26.36 19.88 7.06
N ALA A 259 25.60 19.70 8.14
CA ALA A 259 25.62 20.64 9.26
C ALA A 259 27.04 20.74 9.93
N TRP A 260 27.69 19.60 10.10
CA TRP A 260 29.07 19.56 10.60
C TRP A 260 30.04 20.25 9.65
N TRP A 261 29.95 19.96 8.34
CA TRP A 261 30.79 20.61 7.33
C TRP A 261 30.55 22.12 7.29
N ALA A 262 29.31 22.59 7.31
CA ALA A 262 28.98 24.00 7.31
C ALA A 262 29.50 24.72 8.56
N ARG A 263 29.42 24.10 9.75
CA ARG A 263 30.00 24.62 11.00
C ARG A 263 31.51 24.71 10.90
N ARG A 264 32.18 23.72 10.31
CA ARG A 264 33.64 23.72 10.12
C ARG A 264 34.06 24.85 9.18
N GLN A 265 33.36 25.08 8.08
CA GLN A 265 33.64 26.17 7.14
C GLN A 265 33.49 27.55 7.81
N ARG A 266 32.45 27.76 8.60
CA ARG A 266 32.25 29.02 9.35
C ARG A 266 33.40 29.28 10.34
N LYS A 267 33.88 28.27 11.06
CA LYS A 267 35.02 28.41 11.96
C LYS A 267 36.32 28.79 11.23
N LEU A 268 36.58 28.20 10.07
CA LEU A 268 37.74 28.48 9.23
C LEU A 268 37.71 29.92 8.67
N SER A 269 36.54 30.37 8.20
CA SER A 269 36.39 31.76 7.70
C SER A 269 36.55 32.80 8.81
N THR A 270 36.08 32.52 10.03
CA THR A 270 36.25 33.42 11.18
C THR A 270 37.72 33.49 11.60
N ALA A 271 38.45 32.37 11.58
CA ALA A 271 39.88 32.33 11.90
C ALA A 271 40.71 33.07 10.85
N ALA A 272 40.41 32.94 9.57
CA ALA A 272 41.08 33.64 8.47
C ALA A 272 40.80 35.16 8.51
N GLY A 273 39.58 35.59 8.88
CA GLY A 273 39.23 36.99 9.06
C GLY A 273 40.00 37.67 10.23
N SER A 274 40.21 36.94 11.33
CA SER A 274 40.99 37.41 12.50
C SER A 274 42.49 37.56 12.19
N ALA A 275 43.04 36.62 11.40
CA ALA A 275 44.45 36.68 10.99
C ALA A 275 44.75 37.89 10.07
N ASN A 276 43.82 38.22 9.17
CA ASN A 276 43.95 39.33 8.23
C ASN A 276 43.70 40.72 8.90
N GLY A 277 42.93 40.77 9.98
CA GLY A 277 42.73 41.99 10.79
C GLY A 277 43.96 42.38 11.59
N ASN A 278 44.75 41.40 12.05
CA ASN A 278 45.96 41.65 12.85
C ASN A 278 47.17 42.12 12.01
N SER A 279 47.24 41.79 10.73
CA SER A 279 48.27 42.22 9.81
C SER A 279 48.12 43.70 9.35
N LYS A 280 46.90 44.25 9.34
CA LYS A 280 46.65 45.66 9.00
C LYS A 280 46.90 46.61 10.15
N GLY A 281 46.94 46.12 11.39
CA GLY A 281 47.27 46.93 12.57
C GLY A 281 48.77 47.23 12.79
N LEU A 282 49.67 46.43 12.13
CA LEU A 282 51.15 46.57 12.29
C LEU A 282 51.81 47.43 11.23
N SER A 283 51.11 47.87 10.18
CA SER A 283 51.71 48.72 9.11
C SER A 283 51.43 50.21 9.22
N SER A 284 50.72 50.69 10.28
CA SER A 284 50.38 52.10 10.44
C SER A 284 51.21 52.82 11.57
N GLY A 285 52.26 52.12 12.11
CA GLY A 285 53.00 52.60 13.28
C GLY A 285 54.39 53.15 13.02
N THR A 286 54.87 53.33 11.78
CA THR A 286 56.21 53.75 11.50
C THR A 286 56.29 54.86 10.44
N GLN A 287 55.83 56.09 10.78
CA GLN A 287 56.18 57.28 10.03
C GLN A 287 55.81 58.53 10.82
N LYS A 288 56.64 58.84 11.88
CA LYS A 288 56.74 60.19 12.41
C LYS A 288 58.00 60.27 13.24
N GLN A 289 59.11 60.66 12.62
CA GLN A 289 60.18 61.47 13.30
C GLN A 289 61.37 61.65 12.33
N SER A 290 61.45 62.78 11.70
CA SER A 290 62.63 63.58 11.55
C SER A 290 62.36 64.69 10.51
N ASP A 291 62.18 65.85 11.02
CA ASP A 291 62.64 67.06 10.37
C ASP A 291 62.50 68.18 11.39
N ASP A 292 63.61 68.45 12.09
CA ASP A 292 63.99 69.74 12.64
C ASP A 292 65.51 69.78 12.69
N ASN A 293 66.08 70.54 11.78
CA ASN A 293 67.22 71.45 12.03
C ASN A 293 67.91 71.87 10.72
N TYR A 294 68.00 73.14 10.56
CA TYR A 294 68.67 74.10 9.68
C TYR A 294 67.92 74.68 8.54
#